data_4cbf360b937ffeee3f43245813a6a0da
#
_entry.id   4cbf360b937ffeee3f43245813a6a0da
#
_cell.length_a   1.000
_cell.length_b   1.000
_cell.length_c   1.000
_cell.angle_alpha   90.00
_cell.angle_beta   90.00
_cell.angle_gamma   90.00
#
_symmetry.space_group_name_H-M   'P 1'
#
loop_
_entity.id
_entity.type
_entity.pdbx_description
1 polymer ?
#
loop_
_entity_poly.entity_id
_entity_poly.type
_entity_poly.pdbx_seq_one_letter_code
_entity_poly.pdbx_strand_id
1 'polypeptide(L)' 'MPYDASLDAATFKEVLDFQNTRVTIGVFSYNGAPKKLQVTRENQIDGNWSFTKLGRLTKEEAQAVVPIMMKAIETM' A
#
# COMPACT_ATOMS: atom_id res chain seq x y z
N MET A 1 -4.58 -12.78 -19.14
CA MET A 1 -5.17 -11.53 -19.63
C MET A 1 -4.35 -10.35 -19.13
N PRO A 2 -4.18 -9.31 -19.94
CA PRO A 2 -3.45 -8.14 -19.46
C PRO A 2 -4.21 -7.47 -18.30
N TYR A 3 -3.45 -6.94 -17.38
CA TYR A 3 -3.98 -6.17 -16.26
C TYR A 3 -4.58 -4.86 -16.79
N ASP A 4 -5.79 -4.56 -16.37
CA ASP A 4 -6.47 -3.32 -16.72
C ASP A 4 -6.68 -2.50 -15.44
N ALA A 5 -5.94 -1.41 -15.30
CA ALA A 5 -6.00 -0.56 -14.11
C ALA A 5 -7.37 0.06 -13.89
N SER A 6 -8.19 0.22 -14.94
CA SER A 6 -9.53 0.78 -14.80
C SER A 6 -10.49 -0.17 -14.06
N LEU A 7 -10.15 -1.47 -13.99
CA LEU A 7 -10.95 -2.47 -13.28
C LEU A 7 -10.54 -2.62 -11.81
N ASP A 8 -9.46 -1.96 -11.41
CA ASP A 8 -8.96 -2.02 -10.04
C ASP A 8 -9.57 -0.90 -9.21
N ALA A 9 -10.33 -1.26 -8.19
CA ALA A 9 -11.03 -0.30 -7.34
C ALA A 9 -10.43 -0.30 -5.93
N ALA A 10 -9.98 0.86 -5.48
CA ALA A 10 -9.49 1.04 -4.12
C ALA A 10 -10.65 1.44 -3.22
N THR A 11 -10.95 0.63 -2.21
CA THR A 11 -11.98 0.95 -1.22
C THR A 11 -11.38 1.56 0.04
N PHE A 12 -10.07 1.44 0.21
CA PHE A 12 -9.31 2.04 1.30
C PHE A 12 -7.90 2.29 0.79
N LYS A 13 -7.34 3.44 1.12
CA LYS A 13 -5.96 3.74 0.75
C LYS A 13 -5.40 4.77 1.73
N GLU A 14 -4.26 4.47 2.31
CA GLU A 14 -3.57 5.41 3.18
C GLU A 14 -2.07 5.33 2.92
N VAL A 15 -1.42 6.49 2.85
CA VAL A 15 0.00 6.60 2.56
C VAL A 15 0.70 7.14 3.79
N LEU A 16 1.75 6.44 4.23
CA LEU A 16 2.59 6.86 5.33
C LEU A 16 3.93 7.32 4.78
N ASP A 17 4.25 8.60 5.00
CA ASP A 17 5.52 9.17 4.56
C ASP A 17 6.58 9.03 5.63
N PHE A 18 7.71 8.48 5.23
CA PHE A 18 8.94 8.46 5.99
C PHE A 18 9.97 9.22 5.14
N GLN A 19 11.08 9.59 5.68
CA GLN A 19 12.05 10.51 5.09
C GLN A 19 12.21 10.37 3.55
N ASN A 20 12.81 9.28 3.08
CA ASN A 20 13.03 9.03 1.66
C ASN A 20 12.26 7.79 1.17
N THR A 21 11.26 7.37 1.93
CA THR A 21 10.45 6.22 1.59
C THR A 21 9.01 6.48 2.01
N ARG A 22 8.08 5.83 1.33
CA ARG A 22 6.68 5.87 1.75
C ARG A 22 6.07 4.49 1.61
N VAL A 23 5.18 4.17 2.54
CA VAL A 23 4.47 2.89 2.57
C VAL A 23 2.99 3.17 2.34
N THR A 24 2.40 2.49 1.39
CA THR A 24 0.98 2.62 1.08
C THR A 24 0.25 1.36 1.50
N ILE A 25 -0.80 1.53 2.29
CA ILE A 25 -1.69 0.44 2.69
C ILE A 25 -3.01 0.66 1.96
N GLY A 26 -3.44 -0.34 1.20
CA GLY A 26 -4.67 -0.23 0.45
C GLY A 26 -5.47 -1.51 0.45
N VAL A 27 -6.77 -1.38 0.25
CA VAL A 27 -7.68 -2.51 0.03
C VAL A 27 -8.22 -2.35 -1.38
N PHE A 28 -7.99 -3.34 -2.21
CA PHE A 28 -8.33 -3.29 -3.62
C PHE A 28 -9.23 -4.46 -4.01
N SER A 29 -10.14 -4.18 -4.92
CA SER A 29 -10.98 -5.18 -5.56
C SER A 29 -10.80 -5.04 -7.08
N TYR A 30 -10.24 -6.06 -7.71
CA TYR A 30 -10.02 -6.04 -9.15
C TYR A 30 -11.18 -6.71 -9.86
N ASN A 31 -11.85 -5.95 -10.74
CA ASN A 31 -12.96 -6.43 -11.57
C ASN A 31 -14.05 -7.18 -10.75
N GLY A 32 -14.40 -6.61 -9.59
CA GLY A 32 -15.42 -7.19 -8.72
C GLY A 32 -14.97 -8.40 -7.90
N ALA A 33 -13.69 -8.74 -7.93
CA ALA A 33 -13.14 -9.84 -7.15
C ALA A 33 -13.18 -9.54 -5.64
N PRO A 34 -12.99 -10.55 -4.78
CA PRO A 34 -12.90 -10.31 -3.34
C PRO A 34 -11.83 -9.30 -3.00
N LYS A 35 -12.09 -8.49 -1.98
CA LYS A 35 -11.16 -7.45 -1.53
C LYS A 35 -9.88 -8.08 -0.99
N LYS A 36 -8.75 -7.46 -1.35
CA LYS A 36 -7.43 -7.89 -0.89
C LYS A 36 -6.67 -6.71 -0.30
N LEU A 37 -5.93 -6.97 0.77
CA LEU A 37 -5.05 -5.99 1.38
C LEU A 37 -3.71 -5.98 0.64
N GLN A 38 -3.24 -4.78 0.32
CA GLN A 38 -1.95 -4.59 -0.32
C GLN A 38 -1.13 -3.57 0.46
N VAL A 39 0.13 -3.90 0.70
CA VAL A 39 1.07 -2.97 1.31
C VAL A 39 2.27 -2.85 0.37
N THR A 40 2.55 -1.63 -0.05
CA THR A 40 3.62 -1.36 -1.00
C THR A 40 4.57 -0.31 -0.47
N ARG A 41 5.78 -0.31 -0.98
CA ARG A 41 6.80 0.68 -0.62
C ARG A 41 7.27 1.40 -1.89
N GLU A 42 7.51 2.70 -1.74
CA GLU A 42 8.19 3.49 -2.75
C GLU A 42 9.37 4.21 -2.11
N ASN A 43 10.50 4.23 -2.80
CA ASN A 43 11.68 4.97 -2.37
C ASN A 43 11.89 6.18 -3.27
N GLN A 44 12.35 7.28 -2.69
CA GLN A 44 12.71 8.46 -3.45
C GLN A 44 14.16 8.35 -3.90
N ILE A 45 14.37 8.41 -5.21
CA ILE A 45 15.70 8.36 -5.84
C ILE A 45 15.79 9.54 -6.80
N ASP A 46 16.76 10.42 -6.57
CA ASP A 46 16.97 11.63 -7.39
C ASP A 46 15.68 12.45 -7.59
N GLY A 47 14.90 12.58 -6.52
CA GLY A 47 13.66 13.35 -6.55
C GLY A 47 12.45 12.61 -7.13
N ASN A 48 12.63 11.39 -7.60
CA ASN A 48 11.55 10.58 -8.18
C ASN A 48 11.18 9.41 -7.26
N TRP A 49 9.88 9.12 -7.18
CA TRP A 49 9.38 7.97 -6.45
C TRP A 49 9.42 6.73 -7.32
N SER A 50 9.97 5.65 -6.77
CA SER A 50 10.11 4.38 -7.47
C SER A 50 9.60 3.25 -6.59
N PHE A 51 8.79 2.37 -7.16
CA PHE A 51 8.33 1.18 -6.46
C PHE A 51 9.48 0.25 -6.13
N THR A 52 9.43 -0.36 -4.96
CA THR A 52 10.37 -1.38 -4.55
C THR A 52 9.63 -2.44 -3.73
N LYS A 53 10.31 -3.54 -3.44
CA LYS A 53 9.73 -4.56 -2.56
C LYS A 53 9.55 -3.99 -1.17
N LEU A 54 8.44 -4.34 -0.51
CA LEU A 54 8.21 -3.94 0.87
C LEU A 54 9.35 -4.40 1.77
N GLY A 55 9.75 -5.67 1.63
CA GLY A 55 10.86 -6.22 2.38
C GLY A 55 10.66 -6.15 3.88
N ARG A 56 11.68 -5.64 4.57
CA ARG A 56 11.68 -5.54 6.03
C ARG A 56 11.20 -4.16 6.45
N LEU A 57 10.45 -4.13 7.55
CA LEU A 57 10.01 -2.87 8.17
C LEU A 57 10.90 -2.56 9.38
N THR A 58 11.27 -1.29 9.54
CA THR A 58 11.87 -0.84 10.78
C THR A 58 10.82 -0.87 11.89
N LYS A 59 11.26 -0.79 13.15
CA LYS A 59 10.32 -0.74 14.27
C LYS A 59 9.36 0.45 14.13
N GLU A 60 9.88 1.61 13.76
CA GLU A 60 9.07 2.83 13.54
C GLU A 60 8.04 2.61 12.45
N GLU A 61 8.46 2.05 11.32
CA GLU A 61 7.55 1.74 10.22
C GLU A 61 6.47 0.77 10.66
N ALA A 62 6.85 -0.30 11.36
CA ALA A 62 5.89 -1.31 11.82
C ALA A 62 4.87 -0.71 12.78
N GLN A 63 5.32 0.15 13.70
CA GLN A 63 4.43 0.82 14.65
C GLN A 63 3.41 1.72 13.97
N ALA A 64 3.77 2.32 12.84
CA ALA A 64 2.86 3.17 12.07
C ALA A 64 1.96 2.35 11.14
N VAL A 65 2.49 1.30 10.53
CA VAL A 65 1.78 0.50 9.52
C VAL A 65 0.72 -0.40 10.15
N VAL A 66 1.02 -1.05 11.26
CA VAL A 66 0.12 -2.04 11.87
C VAL A 66 -1.26 -1.45 12.22
N PRO A 67 -1.37 -0.28 12.87
CA PRO A 67 -2.69 0.30 13.14
C PRO A 67 -3.49 0.60 11.88
N ILE A 68 -2.82 1.01 10.80
CA ILE A 68 -3.48 1.30 9.53
C ILE A 68 -3.96 0.00 8.88
N MET A 69 -3.18 -1.07 8.98
CA MET A 69 -3.61 -2.38 8.48
C MET A 69 -4.88 -2.86 9.21
N MET A 70 -4.97 -2.61 10.51
CA MET A 70 -6.16 -2.95 11.29
C MET A 70 -7.38 -2.18 10.80
N LYS A 71 -7.23 -0.88 10.52
CA LYS A 71 -8.31 -0.08 9.93
C LYS A 71 -8.72 -0.61 8.56
N ALA A 72 -7.76 -0.98 7.74
CA ALA A 72 -8.02 -1.52 6.41
C ALA A 72 -8.83 -2.82 6.49
N ILE A 73 -8.49 -3.69 7.42
CA ILE A 73 -9.19 -4.96 7.62
C ILE A 73 -10.67 -4.72 7.95
N GLU A 74 -10.98 -3.68 8.71
CA GLU A 74 -12.35 -3.33 9.06
C GLU A 74 -13.19 -2.95 7.84
N THR A 75 -12.57 -2.54 6.74
CA THR A 75 -13.27 -2.20 5.50
C THR A 75 -13.45 -3.40 4.57
N MET A 76 -12.91 -4.52 4.92
CA MET A 76 -12.92 -5.72 4.07
C MET A 76 -14.14 -6.63 4.30
#